data_f6da95972d3dfbecf909151102c2be0e
#
_entry.id   f6da95972d3dfbecf909151102c2be0e
#
_cell.length_a   1.000
_cell.length_b   1.000
_cell.length_c   1.000
_cell.angle_alpha   90.00
_cell.angle_beta   90.00
_cell.angle_gamma   90.00
#
_symmetry.space_group_name_H-M   'P 1'
#
loop_
_entity.id
_entity.type
_entity.pdbx_description
1 polymer ?
#
loop_
_entity_poly.entity_id
_entity_poly.type
_entity_poly.pdbx_seq_one_letter_code
_entity_poly.pdbx_strand_id
1 'polypeptide(L)'
;MSIQEKNAHIASFAVAPAPYIADQATAEEFMRKSYSNRLTSRSLSLIHTVFSHPSIKKRHFAIDSTDTLVNEEPDARMARFTQWSVELSARAIQKALARAGLSVGDVTGLVVNTCTGYICPGISTYLIEKLGLSRSIRTYDLVGSGCGGAIPNLQVAEALLKGGGGGVVVSASVEICSATLQMDNDISLILSNALFGDGAAAAVLWEKPEGLEMVASAGRYVPEQRDTIRYIHKNGQLYNQLSLKLPQLVNKAAAAVVADVLKSHSLVVKDIKHWAVHTGGEKIINAVRDEIGIPEERLSATRKVLSEYGNMSSPTVWFVLDELLQQGIAPNEWCVMLAFGAGLSAHAFLFRKI
;
A
#
# COMPACT_ATOMS: atom_id res chain seq x y z
N MET A 1 25.46 23.15 22.47
CA MET A 1 25.76 22.00 21.62
C MET A 1 24.55 21.79 20.69
N SER A 2 24.69 22.09 19.40
CA SER A 2 23.65 21.76 18.44
C SER A 2 23.54 20.22 18.39
N ILE A 3 22.39 19.68 18.79
CA ILE A 3 22.06 18.28 18.56
C ILE A 3 21.98 18.17 17.04
N GLN A 4 23.00 17.58 16.43
CA GLN A 4 22.97 17.23 15.02
C GLN A 4 21.83 16.20 14.89
N GLU A 5 20.70 16.61 14.32
CA GLU A 5 19.59 15.68 14.07
C GLU A 5 20.14 14.55 13.20
N LYS A 6 20.18 13.35 13.75
CA LYS A 6 20.53 12.17 12.99
C LYS A 6 19.39 11.85 12.04
N ASN A 7 19.69 11.74 10.76
CA ASN A 7 18.70 11.33 9.78
C ASN A 7 18.30 9.87 10.02
N ALA A 8 17.02 9.58 9.82
CA ALA A 8 16.53 8.22 9.79
C ALA A 8 16.83 7.59 8.42
N HIS A 9 17.09 6.31 8.42
CA HIS A 9 17.37 5.54 7.20
C HIS A 9 16.50 4.29 7.18
N ILE A 10 16.06 3.91 5.99
CA ILE A 10 15.50 2.58 5.77
C ILE A 10 16.68 1.63 5.53
N ALA A 11 16.97 0.82 6.56
CA ALA A 11 18.01 -0.21 6.50
C ALA A 11 17.71 -1.27 5.46
N SER A 12 16.47 -1.71 5.45
CA SER A 12 15.92 -2.69 4.52
C SER A 12 14.41 -2.61 4.50
N PHE A 13 13.82 -3.27 3.53
CA PHE A 13 12.39 -3.58 3.54
C PHE A 13 12.13 -4.88 2.78
N ALA A 14 10.94 -5.43 2.95
CA ALA A 14 10.51 -6.62 2.24
C ALA A 14 9.01 -6.61 1.99
N VAL A 15 8.62 -7.32 0.94
CA VAL A 15 7.22 -7.49 0.55
C VAL A 15 6.80 -8.95 0.73
N ALA A 16 5.51 -9.12 1.03
CA ALA A 16 4.88 -10.42 1.21
C ALA A 16 3.56 -10.45 0.41
N PRO A 17 3.57 -10.90 -0.85
CA PRO A 17 2.35 -11.13 -1.59
C PRO A 17 1.55 -12.26 -0.95
N ALA A 18 0.22 -12.19 -1.05
CA ALA A 18 -0.65 -13.27 -0.64
C ALA A 18 -0.46 -14.52 -1.53
N PRO A 19 -0.69 -15.74 -1.00
CA PRO A 19 -0.25 -16.96 -1.67
C PRO A 19 -1.11 -17.41 -2.85
N TYR A 20 -2.42 -17.13 -2.84
CA TYR A 20 -3.31 -17.55 -3.92
C TYR A 20 -3.20 -16.58 -5.09
N ILE A 21 -2.86 -17.10 -6.26
CA ILE A 21 -2.67 -16.32 -7.48
C ILE A 21 -3.82 -16.62 -8.43
N ALA A 22 -4.50 -15.57 -8.92
CA ALA A 22 -5.48 -15.67 -9.99
C ALA A 22 -5.10 -14.72 -11.12
N ASP A 23 -5.06 -15.21 -12.34
CA ASP A 23 -5.07 -14.36 -13.52
C ASP A 23 -6.44 -13.71 -13.72
N GLN A 24 -6.50 -12.67 -14.56
CA GLN A 24 -7.73 -11.92 -14.76
C GLN A 24 -8.82 -12.75 -15.44
N ALA A 25 -8.47 -13.70 -16.30
CA ALA A 25 -9.44 -14.57 -16.96
C ALA A 25 -10.11 -15.53 -15.96
N THR A 26 -9.32 -16.17 -15.10
CA THR A 26 -9.81 -17.01 -14.00
C THR A 26 -10.68 -16.21 -13.01
N ALA A 27 -10.26 -14.98 -12.70
CA ALA A 27 -11.03 -14.10 -11.81
C ALA A 27 -12.35 -13.64 -12.46
N GLU A 28 -12.36 -13.33 -13.77
CA GLU A 28 -13.59 -13.04 -14.53
C GLU A 28 -14.55 -14.21 -14.50
N GLU A 29 -14.06 -15.42 -14.83
CA GLU A 29 -14.87 -16.65 -14.83
C GLU A 29 -15.51 -16.89 -13.46
N PHE A 30 -14.72 -16.76 -12.38
CA PHE A 30 -15.22 -16.85 -11.01
C PHE A 30 -16.36 -15.84 -10.75
N MET A 31 -16.18 -14.55 -11.10
CA MET A 31 -17.18 -13.52 -10.88
C MET A 31 -18.47 -13.82 -11.67
N ARG A 32 -18.35 -14.21 -12.90
CA ARG A 32 -19.51 -14.55 -13.76
C ARG A 32 -20.25 -15.78 -13.24
N LYS A 33 -19.53 -16.85 -12.91
CA LYS A 33 -20.12 -18.10 -12.39
C LYS A 33 -20.84 -17.88 -11.05
N SER A 34 -20.24 -17.12 -10.15
CA SER A 34 -20.72 -16.95 -8.78
C SER A 34 -21.88 -15.94 -8.66
N TYR A 35 -21.94 -14.94 -9.56
CA TYR A 35 -22.86 -13.80 -9.41
C TYR A 35 -23.77 -13.55 -10.61
N SER A 36 -23.75 -14.37 -11.68
CA SER A 36 -24.56 -14.16 -12.90
C SER A 36 -26.07 -14.05 -12.62
N ASN A 37 -26.57 -14.76 -11.63
CA ASN A 37 -27.99 -14.74 -11.23
C ASN A 37 -28.40 -13.47 -10.46
N ARG A 38 -27.45 -12.66 -10.03
CA ARG A 38 -27.67 -11.40 -9.26
C ARG A 38 -27.35 -10.15 -10.08
N LEU A 39 -26.67 -10.30 -11.22
CA LEU A 39 -26.16 -9.20 -12.00
C LEU A 39 -26.96 -9.00 -13.30
N THR A 40 -27.12 -7.73 -13.68
CA THR A 40 -27.73 -7.37 -14.97
C THR A 40 -26.76 -7.71 -16.14
N SER A 41 -27.31 -7.85 -17.35
CA SER A 41 -26.51 -8.04 -18.56
C SER A 41 -25.49 -6.91 -18.76
N ARG A 42 -25.84 -5.66 -18.38
CA ARG A 42 -24.91 -4.52 -18.41
C ARG A 42 -23.73 -4.71 -17.46
N SER A 43 -23.97 -5.17 -16.23
CA SER A 43 -22.91 -5.43 -15.24
C SER A 43 -22.03 -6.59 -15.69
N LEU A 44 -22.58 -7.65 -16.26
CA LEU A 44 -21.81 -8.76 -16.82
C LEU A 44 -20.93 -8.34 -18.01
N SER A 45 -21.43 -7.45 -18.88
CA SER A 45 -20.63 -6.87 -19.97
C SER A 45 -19.50 -5.99 -19.42
N LEU A 46 -19.76 -5.20 -18.37
CA LEU A 46 -18.74 -4.37 -17.73
C LEU A 46 -17.66 -5.23 -17.06
N ILE A 47 -18.03 -6.33 -16.37
CA ILE A 47 -17.06 -7.29 -15.81
C ILE A 47 -16.13 -7.78 -16.91
N HIS A 48 -16.66 -8.25 -18.03
CA HIS A 48 -15.83 -8.68 -19.17
C HIS A 48 -14.86 -7.56 -19.61
N THR A 49 -15.36 -6.35 -19.79
CA THR A 49 -14.53 -5.21 -20.25
C THR A 49 -13.38 -4.89 -19.28
N VAL A 50 -13.65 -4.87 -17.97
CA VAL A 50 -12.61 -4.45 -16.99
C VAL A 50 -11.62 -5.56 -16.68
N PHE A 51 -12.05 -6.83 -16.65
CA PHE A 51 -11.16 -7.96 -16.42
C PHE A 51 -10.31 -8.30 -17.66
N SER A 52 -10.78 -8.02 -18.86
CA SER A 52 -10.00 -8.18 -20.10
C SER A 52 -9.01 -7.04 -20.36
N HIS A 53 -8.96 -6.03 -19.49
CA HIS A 53 -8.06 -4.89 -19.68
C HIS A 53 -6.60 -5.31 -19.48
N PRO A 54 -5.66 -5.00 -20.41
CA PRO A 54 -4.30 -5.55 -20.42
C PRO A 54 -3.38 -5.03 -19.31
N SER A 55 -3.78 -4.00 -18.57
CA SER A 55 -2.96 -3.39 -17.53
C SER A 55 -2.72 -4.28 -16.32
N ILE A 56 -3.59 -5.26 -16.06
CA ILE A 56 -3.46 -6.23 -14.98
C ILE A 56 -3.52 -7.63 -15.57
N LYS A 57 -2.52 -8.46 -15.29
CA LYS A 57 -2.47 -9.85 -15.74
C LYS A 57 -2.93 -10.81 -14.66
N LYS A 58 -2.48 -10.58 -13.43
CA LYS A 58 -2.81 -11.43 -12.28
C LYS A 58 -2.84 -10.63 -11.00
N ARG A 59 -3.45 -11.21 -9.98
CA ARG A 59 -3.51 -10.65 -8.62
C ARG A 59 -3.32 -11.74 -7.59
N HIS A 60 -3.00 -11.34 -6.37
CA HIS A 60 -2.73 -12.21 -5.25
C HIS A 60 -3.83 -12.05 -4.19
N PHE A 61 -4.26 -13.15 -3.58
CA PHE A 61 -5.35 -13.17 -2.61
C PHE A 61 -5.00 -13.99 -1.37
N ALA A 62 -5.44 -13.52 -0.23
CA ALA A 62 -5.29 -14.15 1.08
C ALA A 62 -6.49 -15.05 1.35
N ILE A 63 -6.56 -16.15 0.61
CA ILE A 63 -7.62 -17.16 0.67
C ILE A 63 -7.00 -18.54 0.53
N ASP A 64 -7.67 -19.54 1.08
CA ASP A 64 -7.32 -20.94 0.89
C ASP A 64 -8.07 -21.56 -0.31
N SER A 65 -9.31 -21.09 -0.57
CA SER A 65 -10.16 -21.49 -1.70
C SER A 65 -11.07 -20.33 -2.11
N THR A 66 -11.40 -20.26 -3.40
CA THR A 66 -12.37 -19.30 -3.94
C THR A 66 -13.80 -19.55 -3.42
N ASP A 67 -14.10 -20.77 -3.00
CA ASP A 67 -15.44 -21.13 -2.48
C ASP A 67 -15.80 -20.34 -1.22
N THR A 68 -14.80 -19.93 -0.43
CA THR A 68 -15.00 -19.12 0.77
C THR A 68 -15.47 -17.71 0.46
N LEU A 69 -15.19 -17.17 -0.74
CA LEU A 69 -15.53 -15.79 -1.09
C LEU A 69 -17.01 -15.58 -1.44
N VAL A 70 -17.71 -16.64 -1.84
CA VAL A 70 -19.11 -16.56 -2.25
C VAL A 70 -19.99 -16.65 -1.01
N ASN A 71 -20.73 -15.57 -0.70
CA ASN A 71 -21.60 -15.47 0.49
C ASN A 71 -20.85 -15.66 1.82
N GLU A 72 -19.59 -15.24 1.89
CA GLU A 72 -18.80 -15.28 3.12
C GLU A 72 -19.48 -14.45 4.22
N GLU A 73 -19.81 -15.11 5.33
CA GLU A 73 -20.40 -14.46 6.49
C GLU A 73 -19.46 -13.41 7.09
N PRO A 74 -19.97 -12.29 7.64
CA PRO A 74 -19.14 -11.22 8.17
C PRO A 74 -18.11 -11.66 9.21
N ASP A 75 -18.46 -12.57 10.11
CA ASP A 75 -17.56 -13.07 11.15
C ASP A 75 -16.43 -13.94 10.56
N ALA A 76 -16.74 -14.82 9.61
CA ALA A 76 -15.74 -15.62 8.90
C ALA A 76 -14.77 -14.73 8.12
N ARG A 77 -15.30 -13.69 7.46
CA ARG A 77 -14.53 -12.69 6.74
C ARG A 77 -13.56 -11.94 7.66
N MET A 78 -14.01 -11.54 8.84
CA MET A 78 -13.18 -10.87 9.85
C MET A 78 -12.13 -11.80 10.45
N ALA A 79 -12.46 -13.07 10.66
CA ALA A 79 -11.50 -14.09 11.09
C ALA A 79 -10.39 -14.28 10.04
N ARG A 80 -10.75 -14.39 8.75
CA ARG A 80 -9.82 -14.48 7.63
C ARG A 80 -8.94 -13.22 7.50
N PHE A 81 -9.54 -12.03 7.62
CA PHE A 81 -8.79 -10.77 7.67
C PHE A 81 -7.74 -10.80 8.79
N THR A 82 -8.14 -11.18 10.01
CA THR A 82 -7.23 -11.23 11.17
C THR A 82 -6.10 -12.22 10.94
N GLN A 83 -6.41 -13.44 10.53
CA GLN A 83 -5.42 -14.48 10.26
C GLN A 83 -4.37 -14.02 9.23
N TRP A 84 -4.83 -13.57 8.06
CA TRP A 84 -3.93 -13.25 6.96
C TRP A 84 -3.19 -11.93 7.14
N SER A 85 -3.79 -10.93 7.79
CA SER A 85 -3.08 -9.69 8.08
C SER A 85 -1.91 -9.93 9.03
N VAL A 86 -2.07 -10.77 10.04
CA VAL A 86 -1.00 -11.17 10.95
C VAL A 86 0.06 -12.02 10.23
N GLU A 87 -0.36 -13.00 9.42
CA GLU A 87 0.55 -13.90 8.71
C GLU A 87 1.43 -13.15 7.70
N LEU A 88 0.83 -12.33 6.83
CA LEU A 88 1.56 -11.60 5.80
C LEU A 88 2.47 -10.52 6.41
N SER A 89 1.99 -9.81 7.44
CA SER A 89 2.82 -8.84 8.17
C SER A 89 4.02 -9.51 8.82
N ALA A 90 3.83 -10.64 9.50
CA ALA A 90 4.92 -11.39 10.13
C ALA A 90 5.97 -11.82 9.10
N ARG A 91 5.55 -12.36 7.95
CA ARG A 91 6.45 -12.74 6.85
C ARG A 91 7.24 -11.53 6.31
N ALA A 92 6.58 -10.39 6.09
CA ALA A 92 7.24 -9.18 5.62
C ALA A 92 8.27 -8.68 6.64
N ILE A 93 7.91 -8.62 7.93
CA ILE A 93 8.79 -8.17 9.02
C ILE A 93 10.02 -9.09 9.15
N GLN A 94 9.82 -10.40 9.23
CA GLN A 94 10.93 -11.35 9.36
C GLN A 94 11.91 -11.24 8.17
N LYS A 95 11.37 -11.14 6.95
CA LYS A 95 12.18 -11.01 5.75
C LYS A 95 12.94 -9.67 5.70
N ALA A 96 12.30 -8.57 6.16
CA ALA A 96 12.96 -7.27 6.23
C ALA A 96 14.08 -7.27 7.31
N LEU A 97 13.83 -7.79 8.49
CA LEU A 97 14.85 -7.93 9.53
C LEU A 97 16.04 -8.78 9.07
N ALA A 98 15.78 -9.93 8.44
CA ALA A 98 16.83 -10.78 7.90
C ALA A 98 17.70 -10.07 6.85
N ARG A 99 17.08 -9.27 5.95
CA ARG A 99 17.81 -8.44 4.97
C ARG A 99 18.70 -7.38 5.62
N ALA A 100 18.33 -6.87 6.81
CA ALA A 100 19.13 -5.92 7.58
C ALA A 100 20.18 -6.60 8.50
N GLY A 101 20.23 -7.93 8.55
CA GLY A 101 21.06 -8.66 9.49
C GLY A 101 20.63 -8.50 10.96
N LEU A 102 19.34 -8.25 11.20
CA LEU A 102 18.75 -8.01 12.51
C LEU A 102 17.83 -9.15 12.93
N SER A 103 17.61 -9.25 14.23
CA SER A 103 16.68 -10.18 14.87
C SER A 103 15.45 -9.45 15.41
N VAL A 104 14.42 -10.19 15.79
CA VAL A 104 13.24 -9.64 16.46
C VAL A 104 13.57 -8.98 17.81
N GLY A 105 14.65 -9.42 18.47
CA GLY A 105 15.12 -8.85 19.74
C GLY A 105 15.69 -7.43 19.61
N ASP A 106 16.07 -7.01 18.40
CA ASP A 106 16.60 -5.67 18.14
C ASP A 106 15.48 -4.63 17.98
N VAL A 107 14.23 -5.06 17.77
CA VAL A 107 13.10 -4.17 17.47
C VAL A 107 12.61 -3.45 18.72
N THR A 108 12.63 -2.12 18.69
CA THR A 108 12.20 -1.23 19.78
C THR A 108 10.88 -0.52 19.53
N GLY A 109 10.40 -0.52 18.27
CA GLY A 109 9.14 0.10 17.87
C GLY A 109 8.50 -0.60 16.67
N LEU A 110 7.17 -0.64 16.64
CA LEU A 110 6.37 -1.23 15.57
C LEU A 110 5.19 -0.30 15.24
N VAL A 111 5.07 0.09 14.00
CA VAL A 111 3.90 0.83 13.49
C VAL A 111 3.26 -0.01 12.39
N VAL A 112 1.96 -0.29 12.53
CA VAL A 112 1.20 -1.08 11.56
C VAL A 112 0.08 -0.24 10.99
N ASN A 113 -0.17 -0.30 9.68
CA ASN A 113 -1.37 0.28 9.09
C ASN A 113 -2.17 -0.71 8.26
N THR A 114 -3.49 -0.53 8.28
CA THR A 114 -4.46 -1.21 7.42
C THR A 114 -5.70 -0.34 7.21
N CYS A 115 -6.45 -0.57 6.13
CA CYS A 115 -7.76 0.04 5.91
C CYS A 115 -8.85 -0.99 5.53
N THR A 116 -8.49 -2.26 5.37
CA THR A 116 -9.39 -3.32 4.88
C THR A 116 -10.07 -4.12 5.98
N GLY A 117 -9.83 -3.75 7.24
CA GLY A 117 -10.48 -4.31 8.41
C GLY A 117 -10.15 -3.53 9.68
N TYR A 118 -10.95 -3.74 10.72
CA TYR A 118 -10.72 -3.20 12.05
C TYR A 118 -10.88 -4.31 13.08
N ILE A 119 -9.89 -4.48 13.93
CA ILE A 119 -9.90 -5.42 15.06
C ILE A 119 -9.40 -4.74 16.33
N CYS A 120 -9.94 -5.16 17.45
CA CYS A 120 -9.49 -4.75 18.78
C CYS A 120 -9.36 -6.01 19.67
N PRO A 121 -8.13 -6.38 20.12
CA PRO A 121 -6.86 -5.63 19.99
C PRO A 121 -6.37 -5.54 18.54
N GLY A 122 -5.49 -4.54 18.28
CA GLY A 122 -4.93 -4.28 16.95
C GLY A 122 -3.94 -5.35 16.48
N ILE A 123 -3.60 -5.31 15.19
CA ILE A 123 -2.69 -6.27 14.54
C ILE A 123 -1.33 -6.32 15.26
N SER A 124 -0.84 -5.19 15.78
CA SER A 124 0.43 -5.11 16.50
C SER A 124 0.48 -6.08 17.70
N THR A 125 -0.63 -6.25 18.43
CA THR A 125 -0.69 -7.18 19.57
C THR A 125 -0.47 -8.63 19.14
N TYR A 126 -1.09 -9.06 18.06
CA TYR A 126 -0.90 -10.39 17.49
C TYR A 126 0.52 -10.60 16.95
N LEU A 127 1.12 -9.56 16.38
CA LEU A 127 2.50 -9.61 15.88
C LEU A 127 3.53 -9.71 17.03
N ILE A 128 3.28 -9.03 18.17
CA ILE A 128 4.12 -9.18 19.36
C ILE A 128 4.17 -10.65 19.80
N GLU A 129 3.03 -11.29 19.90
CA GLU A 129 2.94 -12.71 20.29
C GLU A 129 3.57 -13.63 19.23
N LYS A 130 3.15 -13.48 17.97
CA LYS A 130 3.58 -14.37 16.87
C LYS A 130 5.08 -14.32 16.60
N LEU A 131 5.68 -13.13 16.70
CA LEU A 131 7.11 -12.92 16.42
C LEU A 131 7.98 -13.02 17.66
N GLY A 132 7.40 -13.05 18.87
CA GLY A 132 8.16 -13.01 20.11
C GLY A 132 8.84 -11.66 20.35
N LEU A 133 8.23 -10.55 19.93
CA LEU A 133 8.74 -9.21 20.18
C LEU A 133 8.70 -8.89 21.69
N SER A 134 9.52 -7.94 22.11
CA SER A 134 9.51 -7.47 23.50
C SER A 134 8.11 -7.00 23.91
N ARG A 135 7.65 -7.38 25.10
CA ARG A 135 6.36 -6.93 25.64
C ARG A 135 6.34 -5.45 26.02
N SER A 136 7.51 -4.82 26.08
CA SER A 136 7.67 -3.36 26.32
C SER A 136 7.91 -2.56 25.04
N ILE A 137 7.74 -3.18 23.87
CA ILE A 137 7.86 -2.50 22.58
C ILE A 137 6.80 -1.39 22.43
N ARG A 138 7.20 -0.28 21.82
CA ARG A 138 6.26 0.82 21.50
C ARG A 138 5.52 0.47 20.22
N THR A 139 4.18 0.45 20.24
CA THR A 139 3.37 0.08 19.09
C THR A 139 2.28 1.08 18.77
N TYR A 140 1.97 1.20 17.47
CA TYR A 140 0.87 1.99 16.95
C TYR A 140 0.17 1.23 15.81
N ASP A 141 -1.17 1.15 15.89
CA ASP A 141 -2.02 0.65 14.82
C ASP A 141 -2.75 1.84 14.17
N LEU A 142 -2.49 2.09 12.89
CA LEU A 142 -3.03 3.22 12.14
C LEU A 142 -4.13 2.74 11.18
N VAL A 143 -5.22 3.50 11.10
CA VAL A 143 -6.35 3.20 10.21
C VAL A 143 -6.81 4.46 9.47
N GLY A 144 -7.58 4.30 8.39
CA GLY A 144 -8.33 5.37 7.77
C GLY A 144 -7.64 6.12 6.61
N SER A 145 -6.38 5.88 6.33
CA SER A 145 -5.66 6.56 5.22
C SER A 145 -5.82 5.87 3.86
N GLY A 146 -6.48 4.71 3.81
CA GLY A 146 -6.67 3.94 2.59
C GLY A 146 -5.33 3.59 1.92
N CYS A 147 -5.33 3.60 0.58
CA CYS A 147 -4.14 3.29 -0.22
C CYS A 147 -2.94 4.23 0.05
N GLY A 148 -3.17 5.43 0.59
CA GLY A 148 -2.12 6.37 0.97
C GLY A 148 -1.38 6.02 2.26
N GLY A 149 -1.87 5.04 3.03
CA GLY A 149 -1.48 4.79 4.43
C GLY A 149 -0.02 4.44 4.68
N ALA A 150 0.70 3.91 3.69
CA ALA A 150 2.11 3.53 3.84
C ALA A 150 3.02 4.71 4.22
N ILE A 151 2.79 5.90 3.65
CA ILE A 151 3.63 7.07 3.91
C ILE A 151 3.35 7.68 5.29
N PRO A 152 2.11 7.96 5.72
CA PRO A 152 1.84 8.33 7.10
C PRO A 152 2.35 7.32 8.14
N ASN A 153 2.27 6.02 7.86
CA ASN A 153 2.86 4.99 8.71
C ASN A 153 4.38 5.19 8.82
N LEU A 154 5.06 5.38 7.69
CA LEU A 154 6.49 5.61 7.66
C LEU A 154 6.89 6.90 8.41
N GLN A 155 6.09 7.97 8.32
CA GLN A 155 6.29 9.22 9.08
C GLN A 155 6.17 9.00 10.59
N VAL A 156 5.19 8.20 11.05
CA VAL A 156 5.06 7.84 12.47
C VAL A 156 6.22 6.98 12.93
N ALA A 157 6.67 6.02 12.10
CA ALA A 157 7.83 5.19 12.41
C ALA A 157 9.13 6.01 12.52
N GLU A 158 9.33 6.99 11.63
CA GLU A 158 10.45 7.94 11.70
C GLU A 158 10.40 8.78 12.97
N ALA A 159 9.24 9.34 13.31
CA ALA A 159 9.06 10.14 14.53
C ALA A 159 9.31 9.29 15.80
N LEU A 160 8.86 8.03 15.79
CA LEU A 160 9.09 7.07 16.87
C LEU A 160 10.56 6.74 17.05
N LEU A 161 11.31 6.58 15.95
CA LEU A 161 12.76 6.36 15.97
C LEU A 161 13.48 7.58 16.56
N LYS A 162 13.25 8.77 16.03
CA LYS A 162 13.90 10.02 16.46
C LYS A 162 13.55 10.42 17.90
N GLY A 163 12.29 10.25 18.31
CA GLY A 163 11.81 10.59 19.65
C GLY A 163 12.11 9.57 20.73
N GLY A 164 12.58 8.38 20.36
CA GLY A 164 12.74 7.27 21.27
C GLY A 164 14.15 6.95 21.75
N GLY A 165 15.12 7.82 21.46
CA GLY A 165 16.52 7.58 21.85
C GLY A 165 17.25 6.56 20.98
N GLY A 166 16.81 6.36 19.74
CA GLY A 166 17.39 5.42 18.78
C GLY A 166 16.79 4.02 18.86
N GLY A 167 17.45 3.07 18.20
CA GLY A 167 17.01 1.66 18.13
C GLY A 167 16.60 1.25 16.72
N VAL A 168 15.72 0.26 16.64
CA VAL A 168 15.17 -0.28 15.39
C VAL A 168 13.66 -0.16 15.41
N VAL A 169 13.09 0.56 14.45
CA VAL A 169 11.63 0.69 14.30
C VAL A 169 11.18 0.01 13.02
N VAL A 170 10.12 -0.77 13.11
CA VAL A 170 9.48 -1.43 11.97
C VAL A 170 8.22 -0.68 11.59
N SER A 171 8.11 -0.32 10.31
CA SER A 171 6.90 0.19 9.65
C SER A 171 6.31 -0.92 8.80
N ALA A 172 5.10 -1.40 9.11
CA ALA A 172 4.42 -2.46 8.38
C ALA A 172 3.09 -1.99 7.81
N SER A 173 2.84 -2.30 6.54
CA SER A 173 1.57 -2.03 5.85
C SER A 173 0.97 -3.35 5.40
N VAL A 174 -0.31 -3.60 5.71
CA VAL A 174 -0.98 -4.84 5.31
C VAL A 174 -2.42 -4.59 4.90
N GLU A 175 -2.81 -5.21 3.78
CA GLU A 175 -4.18 -5.11 3.29
C GLU A 175 -4.68 -6.46 2.79
N ILE A 176 -5.86 -6.81 3.25
CA ILE A 176 -6.63 -7.98 2.79
C ILE A 176 -7.86 -7.44 2.06
N CYS A 177 -7.65 -6.90 0.86
CA CYS A 177 -8.72 -6.30 0.06
C CYS A 177 -9.82 -7.32 -0.28
N SER A 178 -9.47 -8.59 -0.40
CA SER A 178 -10.43 -9.67 -0.59
C SER A 178 -11.41 -9.80 0.58
N ALA A 179 -11.08 -9.33 1.78
CA ALA A 179 -12.01 -9.28 2.91
C ALA A 179 -13.06 -8.15 2.78
N THR A 180 -12.91 -7.24 1.82
CA THR A 180 -13.90 -6.22 1.50
C THR A 180 -14.63 -6.50 0.18
N LEU A 181 -14.47 -7.69 -0.39
CA LEU A 181 -15.10 -8.07 -1.63
C LEU A 181 -16.63 -8.08 -1.46
N GLN A 182 -17.30 -7.24 -2.23
CA GLN A 182 -18.76 -7.18 -2.36
C GLN A 182 -19.10 -7.15 -3.86
N MET A 183 -20.21 -7.78 -4.25
CA MET A 183 -20.66 -7.79 -5.63
C MET A 183 -22.13 -7.41 -5.74
N ASP A 184 -22.39 -6.36 -6.51
CA ASP A 184 -23.71 -5.86 -6.87
C ASP A 184 -23.60 -5.17 -8.24
N ASN A 185 -24.71 -4.64 -8.77
CA ASN A 185 -24.77 -3.85 -10.00
C ASN A 185 -24.14 -2.45 -9.90
N ASP A 186 -23.31 -2.22 -8.90
CA ASP A 186 -22.55 -0.98 -8.68
C ASP A 186 -21.21 -1.03 -9.44
N ILE A 187 -20.96 0.00 -10.24
CA ILE A 187 -19.73 0.15 -11.04
C ILE A 187 -18.49 0.19 -10.15
N SER A 188 -18.57 0.84 -8.98
CA SER A 188 -17.44 0.93 -8.04
C SER A 188 -17.01 -0.45 -7.56
N LEU A 189 -17.97 -1.33 -7.24
CA LEU A 189 -17.69 -2.69 -6.79
C LEU A 189 -17.08 -3.53 -7.90
N ILE A 190 -17.62 -3.43 -9.13
CA ILE A 190 -17.08 -4.16 -10.28
C ILE A 190 -15.65 -3.75 -10.57
N LEU A 191 -15.36 -2.42 -10.58
CA LEU A 191 -14.01 -1.90 -10.79
C LEU A 191 -13.06 -2.32 -9.67
N SER A 192 -13.51 -2.25 -8.41
CA SER A 192 -12.72 -2.66 -7.25
C SER A 192 -12.33 -4.14 -7.33
N ASN A 193 -13.30 -4.99 -7.66
CA ASN A 193 -13.08 -6.44 -7.74
C ASN A 193 -12.17 -6.85 -8.91
N ALA A 194 -12.03 -6.01 -9.95
CA ALA A 194 -11.08 -6.23 -11.04
C ALA A 194 -9.67 -5.68 -10.75
N LEU A 195 -9.56 -4.75 -9.78
CA LEU A 195 -8.33 -4.00 -9.50
C LEU A 195 -7.58 -4.51 -8.28
N PHE A 196 -8.30 -4.75 -7.16
CA PHE A 196 -7.65 -5.01 -5.87
C PHE A 196 -7.13 -6.43 -5.70
N GLY A 197 -6.02 -6.55 -4.96
CA GLY A 197 -5.40 -7.76 -4.46
C GLY A 197 -4.93 -7.59 -3.01
N ASP A 198 -4.31 -8.60 -2.43
CA ASP A 198 -3.89 -8.67 -1.04
C ASP A 198 -2.37 -8.74 -0.93
N GLY A 199 -1.81 -8.14 0.13
CA GLY A 199 -0.39 -8.18 0.38
C GLY A 199 0.02 -7.40 1.62
N ALA A 200 1.28 -7.56 1.99
CA ALA A 200 1.91 -6.80 3.06
C ALA A 200 3.33 -6.37 2.68
N ALA A 201 3.81 -5.34 3.34
CA ALA A 201 5.20 -4.91 3.27
C ALA A 201 5.66 -4.45 4.65
N ALA A 202 6.95 -4.54 4.92
CA ALA A 202 7.54 -3.99 6.14
C ALA A 202 8.90 -3.36 5.82
N ALA A 203 9.18 -2.20 6.42
CA ALA A 203 10.45 -1.51 6.37
C ALA A 203 11.07 -1.45 7.77
N VAL A 204 12.38 -1.60 7.84
CA VAL A 204 13.20 -1.50 9.05
C VAL A 204 13.92 -0.16 9.03
N LEU A 205 13.70 0.64 10.05
CA LEU A 205 14.28 1.98 10.21
C LEU A 205 15.32 1.97 11.32
N TRP A 206 16.42 2.68 11.09
CA TRP A 206 17.50 2.91 12.06
C TRP A 206 18.18 4.29 11.86
N GLU A 207 19.13 4.63 12.72
CA GLU A 207 19.90 5.87 12.61
C GLU A 207 21.27 5.70 11.91
N LYS A 208 21.64 4.46 11.50
CA LYS A 208 22.90 4.23 10.79
C LYS A 208 22.78 4.75 9.35
N PRO A 209 23.83 5.42 8.81
CA PRO A 209 23.80 5.99 7.45
C PRO A 209 23.99 4.91 6.38
N GLU A 210 23.06 3.99 6.27
CA GLU A 210 23.06 2.87 5.33
C GLU A 210 21.65 2.68 4.76
N GLY A 211 21.56 2.29 3.49
CA GLY A 211 20.28 2.01 2.84
C GLY A 211 19.69 3.23 2.11
N LEU A 212 18.47 3.60 2.45
CA LEU A 212 17.80 4.79 1.92
C LEU A 212 17.66 5.85 3.00
N GLU A 213 18.33 6.98 2.84
CA GLU A 213 18.17 8.14 3.72
C GLU A 213 16.76 8.72 3.55
N MET A 214 16.09 8.96 4.67
CA MET A 214 14.77 9.58 4.73
C MET A 214 14.94 11.09 4.79
N VAL A 215 14.75 11.78 3.65
CA VAL A 215 15.18 13.18 3.50
C VAL A 215 14.05 14.17 3.78
N ALA A 216 12.89 13.96 3.18
CA ALA A 216 11.74 14.83 3.37
C ALA A 216 10.43 14.08 3.08
N SER A 217 9.36 14.52 3.71
CA SER A 217 8.02 14.05 3.42
C SER A 217 6.99 15.18 3.42
N ALA A 218 5.93 15.01 2.63
CA ALA A 218 4.80 15.94 2.61
C ALA A 218 3.49 15.14 2.47
N GLY A 219 2.43 15.73 3.00
CA GLY A 219 1.07 15.21 2.88
C GLY A 219 0.08 16.33 2.59
N ARG A 220 -0.93 16.05 1.79
CA ARG A 220 -2.01 16.97 1.46
C ARG A 220 -3.35 16.26 1.51
N TYR A 221 -4.31 16.88 2.18
CA TYR A 221 -5.69 16.44 2.24
C TYR A 221 -6.59 17.39 1.44
N VAL A 222 -7.60 16.82 0.80
CA VAL A 222 -8.67 17.53 0.07
C VAL A 222 -10.01 17.06 0.63
N PRO A 223 -10.40 17.53 1.84
CA PRO A 223 -11.57 17.00 2.57
C PRO A 223 -12.89 17.13 1.81
N GLU A 224 -13.00 18.12 0.91
CA GLU A 224 -14.16 18.34 0.04
C GLU A 224 -14.38 17.18 -0.94
N GLN A 225 -13.33 16.37 -1.16
CA GLN A 225 -13.34 15.21 -2.05
C GLN A 225 -13.34 13.85 -1.29
N ARG A 226 -13.63 13.86 0.03
CA ARG A 226 -13.61 12.65 0.88
C ARG A 226 -14.52 11.51 0.38
N ASP A 227 -15.55 11.84 -0.39
CA ASP A 227 -16.50 10.86 -0.91
C ASP A 227 -16.07 10.23 -2.24
N THR A 228 -14.93 10.63 -2.81
CA THR A 228 -14.46 10.14 -4.11
C THR A 228 -13.77 8.79 -4.04
N ILE A 229 -13.16 8.47 -2.90
CA ILE A 229 -12.56 7.17 -2.57
C ILE A 229 -12.74 6.89 -1.08
N ARG A 230 -13.55 5.89 -0.75
CA ARG A 230 -13.85 5.54 0.64
C ARG A 230 -14.43 4.15 0.76
N TYR A 231 -14.45 3.63 1.98
CA TYR A 231 -15.35 2.56 2.35
C TYR A 231 -16.65 3.12 2.95
N ILE A 232 -17.78 2.52 2.58
CA ILE A 232 -19.07 2.77 3.19
C ILE A 232 -19.43 1.54 4.02
N HIS A 233 -19.83 1.75 5.27
CA HIS A 233 -20.41 0.70 6.10
C HIS A 233 -21.86 0.48 5.71
N LYS A 234 -22.20 -0.73 5.30
CA LYS A 234 -23.55 -1.16 4.95
C LYS A 234 -23.76 -2.59 5.43
N ASN A 235 -24.80 -2.83 6.24
CA ASN A 235 -25.12 -4.14 6.79
C ASN A 235 -23.91 -4.82 7.50
N GLY A 236 -23.16 -4.04 8.30
CA GLY A 236 -21.99 -4.54 9.02
C GLY A 236 -20.75 -4.84 8.18
N GLN A 237 -20.77 -4.50 6.89
CA GLN A 237 -19.68 -4.80 5.96
C GLN A 237 -19.15 -3.53 5.28
N LEU A 238 -17.90 -3.60 4.79
CA LEU A 238 -17.25 -2.54 4.03
C LEU A 238 -17.59 -2.66 2.54
N TYR A 239 -18.10 -1.57 1.96
CA TYR A 239 -18.35 -1.43 0.52
C TYR A 239 -17.44 -0.38 -0.06
N ASN A 240 -16.67 -0.74 -1.07
CA ASN A 240 -15.75 0.18 -1.73
C ASN A 240 -16.53 1.15 -2.63
N GLN A 241 -16.22 2.45 -2.50
CA GLN A 241 -16.75 3.50 -3.37
C GLN A 241 -15.60 4.20 -4.08
N LEU A 242 -15.62 4.17 -5.41
CA LEU A 242 -14.64 4.80 -6.29
C LEU A 242 -15.34 5.70 -7.31
N SER A 243 -15.03 6.98 -7.28
CA SER A 243 -15.54 7.93 -8.27
C SER A 243 -14.77 7.80 -9.60
N LEU A 244 -15.49 7.85 -10.72
CA LEU A 244 -14.88 7.94 -12.06
C LEU A 244 -14.06 9.22 -12.27
N LYS A 245 -14.28 10.26 -11.44
CA LYS A 245 -13.52 11.52 -11.46
C LYS A 245 -12.18 11.42 -10.71
N LEU A 246 -11.91 10.30 -10.03
CA LEU A 246 -10.75 10.12 -9.16
C LEU A 246 -9.41 10.46 -9.86
N PRO A 247 -9.14 10.06 -11.12
CA PRO A 247 -7.87 10.39 -11.79
C PRO A 247 -7.60 11.90 -11.86
N GLN A 248 -8.63 12.72 -12.15
CA GLN A 248 -8.54 14.18 -12.30
C GLN A 248 -8.39 14.91 -10.94
N LEU A 249 -8.70 14.25 -9.83
CA LEU A 249 -8.61 14.84 -8.49
C LEU A 249 -7.30 14.46 -7.82
N VAL A 250 -6.88 13.20 -7.99
CA VAL A 250 -5.64 12.67 -7.42
C VAL A 250 -4.41 13.34 -8.02
N ASN A 251 -4.38 13.57 -9.35
CA ASN A 251 -3.21 14.12 -10.03
C ASN A 251 -2.78 15.48 -9.47
N LYS A 252 -3.74 16.38 -9.20
CA LYS A 252 -3.46 17.71 -8.63
C LYS A 252 -2.89 17.63 -7.22
N ALA A 253 -3.49 16.79 -6.37
CA ALA A 253 -3.00 16.58 -5.01
C ALA A 253 -1.59 15.93 -5.01
N ALA A 254 -1.36 14.95 -5.89
CA ALA A 254 -0.08 14.30 -6.09
C ALA A 254 1.01 15.27 -6.57
N ALA A 255 0.71 16.10 -7.59
CA ALA A 255 1.64 17.12 -8.08
C ALA A 255 2.04 18.13 -6.98
N ALA A 256 1.07 18.54 -6.17
CA ALA A 256 1.32 19.50 -5.10
C ALA A 256 2.28 18.93 -4.03
N VAL A 257 2.07 17.69 -3.55
CA VAL A 257 2.96 17.09 -2.53
C VAL A 257 4.34 16.79 -3.09
N VAL A 258 4.45 16.41 -4.37
CA VAL A 258 5.73 16.24 -5.05
C VAL A 258 6.47 17.58 -5.13
N ALA A 259 5.80 18.65 -5.54
CA ALA A 259 6.39 19.98 -5.58
C ALA A 259 6.90 20.42 -4.19
N ASP A 260 6.13 20.14 -3.12
CA ASP A 260 6.50 20.49 -1.75
C ASP A 260 7.81 19.79 -1.32
N VAL A 261 7.94 18.45 -1.53
CA VAL A 261 9.16 17.70 -1.13
C VAL A 261 10.38 18.06 -2.00
N LEU A 262 10.19 18.33 -3.28
CA LEU A 262 11.31 18.69 -4.17
C LEU A 262 11.82 20.10 -3.88
N LYS A 263 10.91 21.07 -3.70
CA LYS A 263 11.26 22.47 -3.42
C LYS A 263 12.09 22.62 -2.14
N SER A 264 11.80 21.87 -1.09
CA SER A 264 12.53 21.92 0.17
C SER A 264 14.02 21.56 0.03
N HIS A 265 14.40 20.89 -1.06
CA HIS A 265 15.78 20.46 -1.35
C HIS A 265 16.32 21.03 -2.67
N SER A 266 15.68 22.06 -3.23
CA SER A 266 16.06 22.68 -4.49
C SER A 266 16.17 21.71 -5.67
N LEU A 267 15.33 20.65 -5.65
CA LEU A 267 15.24 19.64 -6.70
C LEU A 267 14.10 19.93 -7.66
N VAL A 268 14.22 19.39 -8.86
CA VAL A 268 13.15 19.38 -9.88
C VAL A 268 12.88 17.94 -10.37
N VAL A 269 11.76 17.71 -11.05
CA VAL A 269 11.32 16.37 -11.48
C VAL A 269 12.42 15.61 -12.25
N LYS A 270 13.22 16.29 -13.09
CA LYS A 270 14.31 15.67 -13.86
C LYS A 270 15.44 15.10 -13.00
N ASP A 271 15.62 15.62 -11.77
CA ASP A 271 16.68 15.16 -10.86
C ASP A 271 16.29 13.82 -10.20
N ILE A 272 15.00 13.47 -10.23
CA ILE A 272 14.49 12.23 -9.65
C ILE A 272 14.60 11.11 -10.69
N LYS A 273 15.45 10.14 -10.42
CA LYS A 273 15.64 8.98 -11.30
C LYS A 273 14.64 7.86 -11.02
N HIS A 274 14.22 7.71 -9.78
CA HIS A 274 13.39 6.59 -9.32
C HIS A 274 12.05 7.08 -8.76
N TRP A 275 10.96 6.55 -9.31
CA TRP A 275 9.61 6.92 -8.95
C TRP A 275 8.82 5.69 -8.51
N ALA A 276 8.65 5.53 -7.20
CA ALA A 276 7.73 4.55 -6.64
C ALA A 276 6.33 5.17 -6.53
N VAL A 277 5.52 5.02 -7.56
CA VAL A 277 4.16 5.56 -7.62
C VAL A 277 3.14 4.46 -7.32
N HIS A 278 2.24 4.72 -6.39
CA HIS A 278 1.16 3.79 -6.05
C HIS A 278 0.30 3.41 -7.27
N THR A 279 -0.01 2.12 -7.42
CA THR A 279 -0.75 1.58 -8.57
C THR A 279 -2.27 1.73 -8.41
N GLY A 280 -2.77 2.96 -8.36
CA GLY A 280 -4.21 3.24 -8.24
C GLY A 280 -5.07 2.82 -9.44
N GLY A 281 -4.48 2.18 -10.44
CA GLY A 281 -5.04 1.83 -11.74
C GLY A 281 -4.43 2.66 -12.86
N GLU A 282 -4.46 2.13 -14.09
CA GLU A 282 -3.75 2.71 -15.24
C GLU A 282 -4.12 4.17 -15.51
N LYS A 283 -5.42 4.50 -15.47
CA LYS A 283 -5.88 5.88 -15.70
C LYS A 283 -5.34 6.87 -14.66
N ILE A 284 -5.20 6.43 -13.41
CA ILE A 284 -4.65 7.26 -12.34
C ILE A 284 -3.15 7.43 -12.54
N ILE A 285 -2.42 6.37 -12.87
CA ILE A 285 -0.98 6.43 -13.15
C ILE A 285 -0.72 7.40 -14.31
N ASN A 286 -1.50 7.31 -15.39
CA ASN A 286 -1.38 8.22 -16.53
C ASN A 286 -1.63 9.68 -16.14
N ALA A 287 -2.72 9.95 -15.41
CA ALA A 287 -3.05 11.30 -14.97
C ALA A 287 -1.98 11.90 -14.04
N VAL A 288 -1.42 11.11 -13.13
CA VAL A 288 -0.33 11.54 -12.24
C VAL A 288 0.96 11.78 -13.02
N ARG A 289 1.31 10.87 -13.93
CA ARG A 289 2.47 11.03 -14.84
C ARG A 289 2.40 12.34 -15.61
N ASP A 290 1.27 12.58 -16.27
CA ASP A 290 1.09 13.74 -17.16
C ASP A 290 1.08 15.07 -16.38
N GLU A 291 0.48 15.10 -15.20
CA GLU A 291 0.43 16.30 -14.35
C GLU A 291 1.78 16.68 -13.77
N ILE A 292 2.57 15.68 -13.32
CA ILE A 292 3.89 15.89 -12.71
C ILE A 292 4.97 16.04 -13.79
N GLY A 293 4.76 15.45 -14.97
CA GLY A 293 5.77 15.39 -16.03
C GLY A 293 6.79 14.28 -15.81
N ILE A 294 6.38 13.14 -15.24
CA ILE A 294 7.26 11.99 -15.06
C ILE A 294 7.48 11.29 -16.40
N PRO A 295 8.72 11.04 -16.84
CA PRO A 295 8.97 10.26 -18.07
C PRO A 295 8.38 8.84 -17.95
N GLU A 296 7.76 8.32 -19.01
CA GLU A 296 7.07 7.02 -18.99
C GLU A 296 8.02 5.87 -18.61
N GLU A 297 9.25 5.89 -19.10
CA GLU A 297 10.27 4.87 -18.80
C GLU A 297 10.58 4.77 -17.31
N ARG A 298 10.37 5.82 -16.53
CA ARG A 298 10.58 5.83 -15.07
C ARG A 298 9.41 5.23 -14.28
N LEU A 299 8.33 4.88 -14.95
CA LEU A 299 7.15 4.21 -14.38
C LEU A 299 7.12 2.71 -14.68
N SER A 300 8.17 2.14 -15.28
CA SER A 300 8.24 0.71 -15.63
C SER A 300 7.99 -0.20 -14.42
N ALA A 301 8.58 0.09 -13.27
CA ALA A 301 8.34 -0.64 -12.02
C ALA A 301 6.87 -0.54 -11.56
N THR A 302 6.29 0.67 -11.61
CA THR A 302 4.87 0.91 -11.29
C THR A 302 3.95 0.10 -12.21
N ARG A 303 4.20 0.11 -13.53
CA ARG A 303 3.43 -0.67 -14.51
C ARG A 303 3.55 -2.16 -14.27
N LYS A 304 4.78 -2.65 -13.99
CA LYS A 304 5.03 -4.06 -13.69
C LYS A 304 4.27 -4.51 -12.45
N VAL A 305 4.31 -3.74 -11.37
CA VAL A 305 3.58 -4.07 -10.14
C VAL A 305 2.07 -4.06 -10.36
N LEU A 306 1.52 -3.08 -11.10
CA LEU A 306 0.10 -3.10 -11.48
C LEU A 306 -0.25 -4.37 -12.26
N SER A 307 0.59 -4.76 -13.21
CA SER A 307 0.35 -5.95 -14.05
C SER A 307 0.38 -7.26 -13.25
N GLU A 308 1.32 -7.41 -12.31
CA GLU A 308 1.58 -8.67 -11.63
C GLU A 308 0.81 -8.82 -10.29
N TYR A 309 0.40 -7.71 -9.67
CA TYR A 309 -0.22 -7.71 -8.34
C TYR A 309 -1.52 -6.90 -8.26
N GLY A 310 -1.83 -6.08 -9.26
CA GLY A 310 -2.93 -5.12 -9.20
C GLY A 310 -2.67 -4.00 -8.18
N ASN A 311 -3.70 -3.62 -7.46
CA ASN A 311 -3.65 -2.66 -6.37
C ASN A 311 -3.88 -3.38 -5.04
N MET A 312 -2.85 -3.50 -4.23
CA MET A 312 -2.93 -4.08 -2.89
C MET A 312 -3.14 -2.99 -1.80
N SER A 313 -3.71 -1.83 -2.18
CA SER A 313 -3.88 -0.68 -1.27
C SER A 313 -2.53 -0.18 -0.72
N SER A 314 -2.40 0.08 0.59
CA SER A 314 -1.23 0.74 1.17
C SER A 314 0.12 0.03 0.96
N PRO A 315 0.28 -1.29 1.00
CA PRO A 315 1.58 -1.92 0.73
C PRO A 315 2.06 -1.82 -0.71
N THR A 316 1.19 -1.52 -1.67
CA THR A 316 1.54 -1.56 -3.11
C THR A 316 2.75 -0.71 -3.47
N VAL A 317 2.88 0.47 -2.89
CA VAL A 317 3.99 1.38 -3.19
C VAL A 317 5.35 0.81 -2.75
N TRP A 318 5.37 -0.07 -1.74
CA TRP A 318 6.55 -0.81 -1.33
C TRP A 318 6.95 -1.89 -2.35
N PHE A 319 5.98 -2.55 -2.99
CA PHE A 319 6.26 -3.49 -4.09
C PHE A 319 6.90 -2.75 -5.28
N VAL A 320 6.46 -1.52 -5.56
CA VAL A 320 7.09 -0.69 -6.59
C VAL A 320 8.52 -0.34 -6.21
N LEU A 321 8.76 0.03 -4.95
CA LEU A 321 10.11 0.34 -4.47
C LEU A 321 11.00 -0.92 -4.46
N ASP A 322 10.47 -2.11 -4.12
CA ASP A 322 11.22 -3.39 -4.20
C ASP A 322 11.64 -3.68 -5.64
N GLU A 323 10.76 -3.46 -6.61
CA GLU A 323 11.07 -3.61 -8.03
C GLU A 323 12.17 -2.63 -8.49
N LEU A 324 12.11 -1.36 -8.04
CA LEU A 324 13.15 -0.37 -8.36
C LEU A 324 14.51 -0.75 -7.77
N LEU A 325 14.54 -1.29 -6.53
CA LEU A 325 15.80 -1.77 -5.93
C LEU A 325 16.39 -2.97 -6.68
N GLN A 326 15.54 -3.86 -7.20
CA GLN A 326 15.99 -4.99 -8.02
C GLN A 326 16.56 -4.52 -9.36
N GLN A 327 16.06 -3.42 -9.92
CA GLN A 327 16.61 -2.78 -11.12
C GLN A 327 17.91 -2.02 -10.85
N GLY A 328 18.20 -1.70 -9.59
CA GLY A 328 19.38 -1.00 -9.12
C GLY A 328 19.16 0.49 -8.90
N ILE A 329 19.42 0.95 -7.68
CA ILE A 329 19.49 2.38 -7.32
C ILE A 329 20.93 2.65 -6.91
N ALA A 330 21.62 3.50 -7.66
CA ALA A 330 23.02 3.82 -7.38
C ALA A 330 23.15 4.80 -6.19
N PRO A 331 24.32 4.82 -5.50
CA PRO A 331 24.58 5.80 -4.44
C PRO A 331 24.35 7.24 -4.92
N ASN A 332 23.81 8.07 -4.03
CA ASN A 332 23.41 9.46 -4.24
C ASN A 332 22.25 9.69 -5.23
N GLU A 333 21.60 8.66 -5.73
CA GLU A 333 20.41 8.82 -6.55
C GLU A 333 19.16 9.09 -5.69
N TRP A 334 18.30 9.95 -6.22
CA TRP A 334 17.05 10.35 -5.61
C TRP A 334 15.90 9.43 -6.01
N CYS A 335 15.09 9.07 -5.02
CA CYS A 335 13.87 8.31 -5.19
C CYS A 335 12.68 9.03 -4.53
N VAL A 336 11.58 9.15 -5.24
CA VAL A 336 10.30 9.63 -4.67
C VAL A 336 9.33 8.46 -4.55
N MET A 337 8.83 8.22 -3.33
CA MET A 337 7.67 7.38 -3.08
C MET A 337 6.44 8.27 -3.04
N LEU A 338 5.42 7.96 -3.85
CA LEU A 338 4.19 8.72 -3.98
C LEU A 338 2.98 7.81 -3.80
N ALA A 339 2.15 8.09 -2.82
CA ALA A 339 0.91 7.36 -2.55
C ALA A 339 -0.26 8.32 -2.36
N PHE A 340 -1.46 7.86 -2.65
CA PHE A 340 -2.69 8.62 -2.51
C PHE A 340 -3.83 7.67 -2.10
N GLY A 341 -4.83 8.22 -1.43
CA GLY A 341 -5.89 7.39 -0.86
C GLY A 341 -7.08 8.18 -0.33
N ALA A 342 -7.75 7.53 0.59
CA ALA A 342 -8.93 8.11 1.25
C ALA A 342 -8.61 9.45 1.92
N GLY A 343 -9.62 10.34 1.92
CA GLY A 343 -9.45 11.64 2.53
C GLY A 343 -9.99 12.82 1.71
N LEU A 344 -9.96 12.94 0.38
CA LEU A 344 -8.90 12.52 -0.52
C LEU A 344 -7.53 12.97 0.00
N SER A 345 -6.53 12.13 -0.08
CA SER A 345 -5.19 12.51 0.36
C SER A 345 -4.11 12.05 -0.64
N ALA A 346 -3.01 12.80 -0.68
CA ALA A 346 -1.79 12.43 -1.36
C ALA A 346 -0.60 12.65 -0.42
N HIS A 347 0.39 11.77 -0.49
CA HIS A 347 1.57 11.79 0.35
C HIS A 347 2.79 11.45 -0.48
N ALA A 348 3.90 12.16 -0.23
CA ALA A 348 5.18 11.88 -0.87
C ALA A 348 6.28 11.74 0.19
N PHE A 349 7.23 10.86 -0.08
CA PHE A 349 8.48 10.74 0.67
C PHE A 349 9.65 10.80 -0.31
N LEU A 350 10.64 11.66 -0.01
CA LEU A 350 11.88 11.81 -0.76
C LEU A 350 12.98 11.02 -0.05
N PHE A 351 13.63 10.14 -0.77
CA PHE A 351 14.77 9.35 -0.32
C PHE A 351 16.01 9.65 -1.15
N ARG A 352 17.18 9.44 -0.53
CA ARG A 352 18.46 9.38 -1.21
C ARG A 352 19.15 8.06 -0.90
N LYS A 353 19.69 7.39 -1.91
CA LYS A 353 20.49 6.17 -1.71
C LYS A 353 21.84 6.54 -1.11
N ILE A 354 22.19 5.87 -0.01
CA ILE A 354 23.49 6.01 0.65
C ILE A 354 24.39 4.85 0.22
#